data_122d1f94696a4e1bd0c99a11463ffbd1
#
_entry.id   122d1f94696a4e1bd0c99a11463ffbd1
#
_cell.length_a   1.000
_cell.length_b   1.000
_cell.length_c   1.000
_cell.angle_alpha   90.00
_cell.angle_beta   90.00
_cell.angle_gamma   90.00
#
_symmetry.space_group_name_H-M   'P 1'
#
loop_
_entity.id
_entity.type
_entity.pdbx_description
1 polymer ?
#
loop_
_entity_poly.entity_id
_entity_poly.type
_entity_poly.pdbx_seq_one_letter_code
_entity_poly.pdbx_strand_id
1 'polypeptide(L)'
;MRYCLNIEELFQDIDFYDRFKAAKEAGYDNVEFWGWNGRDIERIKHECEINQINITGFKGDLDWSLCDLASRDDFIEWTRKSVATAKYLGCDSIIVHSNSIFEDGSSDYSDQY
;
A
#
# COMPACT_ATOMS: atom_id res chain seq x y z
N MET A 1 -9.78 -6.99 19.57
CA MET A 1 -8.99 -5.93 18.88
C MET A 1 -7.98 -6.57 17.97
N ARG A 2 -7.89 -6.12 16.74
CA ARG A 2 -6.89 -6.60 15.79
C ARG A 2 -5.71 -5.64 15.77
N TYR A 3 -4.51 -6.21 15.84
CA TYR A 3 -3.28 -5.46 15.66
C TYR A 3 -2.73 -5.74 14.27
N CYS A 4 -2.21 -4.70 13.63
CA CYS A 4 -1.63 -4.77 12.31
C CYS A 4 -0.19 -4.25 12.37
N LEU A 5 0.72 -5.01 11.78
CA LEU A 5 2.13 -4.66 11.77
C LEU A 5 2.51 -4.02 10.44
N ASN A 6 3.14 -2.86 10.48
CA ASN A 6 3.65 -2.22 9.27
C ASN A 6 5.02 -2.81 8.93
N ILE A 7 5.07 -3.66 7.91
CA ILE A 7 6.29 -4.35 7.50
C ILE A 7 7.21 -3.53 6.60
N GLU A 8 6.82 -2.31 6.22
CA GLU A 8 7.75 -1.37 5.57
C GLU A 8 8.74 -0.80 6.57
N GLU A 9 8.30 -0.54 7.78
CA GLU A 9 9.11 0.10 8.81
C GLU A 9 9.81 -0.91 9.72
N LEU A 10 9.23 -2.08 9.87
CA LEU A 10 9.77 -3.14 10.72
C LEU A 10 10.47 -4.20 9.87
N PHE A 11 11.44 -4.87 10.48
CA PHE A 11 12.22 -5.93 9.82
C PHE A 11 12.98 -5.47 8.58
N GLN A 12 13.47 -4.23 8.57
CA GLN A 12 14.19 -3.66 7.42
C GLN A 12 15.52 -4.35 7.12
N ASP A 13 16.04 -5.12 8.07
CA ASP A 13 17.27 -5.90 7.96
C ASP A 13 17.11 -7.19 7.16
N ILE A 14 15.88 -7.58 6.82
CA ILE A 14 15.60 -8.76 6.01
C ILE A 14 14.82 -8.37 4.75
N ASP A 15 14.82 -9.28 3.76
CA ASP A 15 14.10 -9.10 2.51
C ASP A 15 12.60 -8.90 2.77
N PHE A 16 11.96 -8.05 1.97
CA PHE A 16 10.55 -7.70 2.14
C PHE A 16 9.64 -8.94 2.21
N TYR A 17 9.87 -9.91 1.35
CA TYR A 17 9.02 -11.12 1.30
C TYR A 17 9.18 -12.02 2.53
N ASP A 18 10.32 -11.96 3.21
CA ASP A 18 10.55 -12.71 4.45
C ASP A 18 9.90 -12.05 5.67
N ARG A 19 9.49 -10.80 5.54
CA ARG A 19 8.86 -10.04 6.62
C ARG A 19 7.49 -10.57 7.02
N PHE A 20 6.78 -11.22 6.10
CA PHE A 20 5.49 -11.86 6.40
C PHE A 20 5.66 -12.98 7.43
N LYS A 21 6.64 -13.83 7.22
CA LYS A 21 6.99 -14.89 8.18
C LYS A 21 7.43 -14.31 9.52
N ALA A 22 8.28 -13.29 9.49
CA ALA A 22 8.77 -12.62 10.70
C ALA A 22 7.62 -12.01 11.51
N ALA A 23 6.63 -11.41 10.85
CA ALA A 23 5.44 -10.88 11.50
C ALA A 23 4.64 -11.99 12.20
N LYS A 24 4.45 -13.13 11.53
CA LYS A 24 3.75 -14.26 12.10
C LYS A 24 4.47 -14.82 13.31
N GLU A 25 5.79 -14.99 13.23
CA GLU A 25 6.62 -15.46 14.34
C GLU A 25 6.59 -14.50 15.53
N ALA A 26 6.40 -13.20 15.29
CA ALA A 26 6.22 -12.19 16.33
C ALA A 26 4.81 -12.20 16.96
N GLY A 27 3.88 -13.02 16.45
CA GLY A 27 2.55 -13.17 17.01
C GLY A 27 1.48 -12.34 16.34
N TYR A 28 1.72 -11.82 15.12
CA TYR A 28 0.75 -11.01 14.39
C TYR A 28 0.14 -11.80 13.22
N ASP A 29 -1.15 -11.60 13.01
CA ASP A 29 -1.90 -12.23 11.93
C ASP A 29 -2.20 -11.26 10.79
N ASN A 30 -1.94 -9.97 10.98
CA ASN A 30 -2.28 -8.92 10.02
C ASN A 30 -1.07 -8.01 9.79
N VAL A 31 -0.86 -7.65 8.52
CA VAL A 31 0.21 -6.74 8.12
C VAL A 31 -0.32 -5.68 7.18
N GLU A 32 0.40 -4.56 7.11
CA GLU A 32 0.22 -3.54 6.09
C GLU A 32 1.59 -3.15 5.51
N PHE A 33 1.59 -2.60 4.32
CA PHE A 33 2.80 -2.09 3.68
C PHE A 33 2.46 -0.90 2.78
N TRP A 34 3.50 -0.21 2.27
CA TRP A 34 3.25 1.04 1.58
C TRP A 34 2.72 0.86 0.18
N GLY A 35 3.33 0.05 -0.64
CA GLY A 35 2.87 -0.06 -2.00
C GLY A 35 3.24 -1.37 -2.67
N TRP A 36 2.50 -1.68 -3.73
CA TRP A 36 2.71 -2.90 -4.50
C TRP A 36 3.58 -2.68 -5.74
N ASN A 37 3.85 -1.43 -6.10
CA ASN A 37 4.63 -1.09 -7.27
C ASN A 37 6.03 -1.71 -7.21
N GLY A 38 6.45 -2.35 -8.31
CA GLY A 38 7.75 -2.99 -8.38
C GLY A 38 7.92 -4.26 -7.56
N ARG A 39 6.83 -4.79 -6.99
CA ARG A 39 6.85 -6.00 -6.17
C ARG A 39 6.21 -7.18 -6.88
N ASP A 40 6.65 -8.38 -6.54
CA ASP A 40 6.09 -9.63 -7.06
C ASP A 40 4.82 -9.99 -6.26
N ILE A 41 3.67 -9.70 -6.85
CA ILE A 41 2.36 -9.89 -6.22
C ILE A 41 2.06 -11.37 -5.98
N GLU A 42 2.48 -12.24 -6.88
CA GLU A 42 2.33 -13.69 -6.72
C GLU A 42 3.09 -14.18 -5.49
N ARG A 43 4.29 -13.68 -5.30
CA ARG A 43 5.12 -14.02 -4.14
C ARG A 43 4.53 -13.50 -2.85
N ILE A 44 3.98 -12.27 -2.86
CA ILE A 44 3.27 -11.72 -1.70
C ILE A 44 2.10 -12.62 -1.32
N LYS A 45 1.29 -13.00 -2.30
CA LYS A 45 0.15 -13.89 -2.07
C LYS A 45 0.58 -15.24 -1.49
N HIS A 46 1.63 -15.82 -2.06
CA HIS A 46 2.18 -17.08 -1.60
C HIS A 46 2.64 -17.00 -0.13
N GLU A 47 3.39 -15.96 0.21
CA GLU A 47 3.87 -15.75 1.58
C GLU A 47 2.71 -15.56 2.57
N CYS A 48 1.66 -14.86 2.16
CA CYS A 48 0.47 -14.71 2.99
C CYS A 48 -0.23 -16.06 3.22
N GLU A 49 -0.33 -16.89 2.19
CA GLU A 49 -0.99 -18.18 2.29
C GLU A 49 -0.23 -19.16 3.18
N ILE A 50 1.08 -19.30 2.97
CA ILE A 50 1.89 -20.26 3.74
C ILE A 50 2.08 -19.84 5.19
N ASN A 51 2.08 -18.54 5.49
CA ASN A 51 2.24 -18.02 6.84
C ASN A 51 0.90 -17.70 7.53
N GLN A 52 -0.21 -17.85 6.83
CA GLN A 52 -1.54 -17.51 7.34
C GLN A 52 -1.61 -16.06 7.84
N ILE A 53 -1.10 -15.14 7.02
CA ILE A 53 -1.09 -13.70 7.28
C ILE A 53 -2.11 -13.02 6.38
N ASN A 54 -2.84 -12.04 6.90
CA ASN A 54 -3.76 -11.20 6.15
C ASN A 54 -3.14 -9.83 5.91
N ILE A 55 -3.40 -9.27 4.73
CA ILE A 55 -3.04 -7.89 4.43
C ILE A 55 -4.27 -7.03 4.73
N THR A 56 -4.12 -6.07 5.64
CA THR A 56 -5.22 -5.18 6.02
C THR A 56 -5.30 -3.93 5.16
N GLY A 57 -4.18 -3.53 4.56
CA GLY A 57 -4.16 -2.37 3.68
C GLY A 57 -2.79 -2.12 3.08
N PHE A 58 -2.76 -1.37 2.01
CA PHE A 58 -1.54 -0.84 1.42
C PHE A 58 -1.85 0.45 0.66
N LYS A 59 -0.80 1.21 0.34
CA LYS A 59 -0.92 2.45 -0.43
C LYS A 59 -1.32 2.12 -1.86
N GLY A 60 -2.45 2.65 -2.30
CA GLY A 60 -3.01 2.37 -3.62
C GLY A 60 -2.67 3.42 -4.68
N ASP A 61 -2.08 4.55 -4.29
CA ASP A 61 -1.68 5.62 -5.18
C ASP A 61 -0.16 5.67 -5.35
N LEU A 62 0.28 6.42 -6.34
CA LEU A 62 1.66 6.85 -6.51
C LEU A 62 1.77 8.35 -6.16
N ASP A 63 2.86 8.97 -6.60
CA ASP A 63 3.15 10.37 -6.28
C ASP A 63 2.37 11.38 -7.15
N TRP A 64 1.37 10.91 -7.87
CA TRP A 64 0.49 11.80 -8.63
C TRP A 64 -0.51 12.52 -7.72
N SER A 65 -0.89 13.71 -8.13
CA SER A 65 -1.91 14.49 -7.43
C SER A 65 -3.27 14.30 -8.07
N LEU A 66 -4.28 14.03 -7.27
CA LEU A 66 -5.66 13.99 -7.73
C LEU A 66 -6.16 15.37 -8.16
N CYS A 67 -5.58 16.41 -7.61
CA CYS A 67 -5.93 17.81 -7.90
C CYS A 67 -5.24 18.35 -9.15
N ASP A 68 -4.22 17.68 -9.66
CA ASP A 68 -3.54 18.06 -10.90
C ASP A 68 -4.26 17.45 -12.10
N LEU A 69 -4.82 18.30 -12.96
CA LEU A 69 -5.56 17.87 -14.14
C LEU A 69 -4.71 17.02 -15.09
N ALA A 70 -3.40 17.31 -15.18
CA ALA A 70 -2.50 16.58 -16.07
C ALA A 70 -2.25 15.13 -15.61
N SER A 71 -2.28 14.87 -14.30
CA SER A 71 -2.01 13.55 -13.73
C SER A 71 -3.27 12.82 -13.23
N ARG A 72 -4.43 13.45 -13.30
CA ARG A 72 -5.67 12.88 -12.76
C ARG A 72 -6.06 11.56 -13.38
N ASP A 73 -5.96 11.43 -14.71
CA ASP A 73 -6.30 10.21 -15.41
C ASP A 73 -5.33 9.07 -15.06
N ASP A 74 -4.05 9.37 -14.91
CA ASP A 74 -3.04 8.41 -14.50
C ASP A 74 -3.29 7.95 -13.06
N PHE A 75 -3.69 8.87 -12.18
CA PHE A 75 -4.07 8.56 -10.81
C PHE A 75 -5.25 7.57 -10.76
N ILE A 76 -6.28 7.83 -11.55
CA ILE A 76 -7.48 6.98 -11.60
C ILE A 76 -7.12 5.59 -12.14
N GLU A 77 -6.35 5.53 -13.22
CA GLU A 77 -5.94 4.26 -13.82
C GLU A 77 -5.09 3.42 -12.86
N TRP A 78 -4.14 4.05 -12.20
CA TRP A 78 -3.32 3.37 -11.20
C TRP A 78 -4.13 2.87 -10.02
N THR A 79 -5.08 3.69 -9.55
CA THR A 79 -5.97 3.31 -8.44
C THR A 79 -6.83 2.09 -8.82
N ARG A 80 -7.30 2.02 -10.07
CA ARG A 80 -8.01 0.83 -10.56
C ARG A 80 -7.14 -0.43 -10.51
N LYS A 81 -5.89 -0.33 -10.92
CA LYS A 81 -4.93 -1.43 -10.83
C LYS A 81 -4.69 -1.82 -9.37
N SER A 82 -4.59 -0.86 -8.48
CA SER A 82 -4.42 -1.10 -7.05
C SER A 82 -5.62 -1.81 -6.44
N VAL A 83 -6.84 -1.46 -6.84
CA VAL A 83 -8.06 -2.15 -6.40
C VAL A 83 -8.05 -3.60 -6.88
N ALA A 84 -7.69 -3.85 -8.13
CA ALA A 84 -7.59 -5.20 -8.66
C ALA A 84 -6.54 -6.03 -7.91
N THR A 85 -5.39 -5.44 -7.61
CA THR A 85 -4.33 -6.07 -6.82
C THR A 85 -4.81 -6.39 -5.40
N ALA A 86 -5.52 -5.45 -4.76
CA ALA A 86 -6.09 -5.67 -3.43
C ALA A 86 -7.06 -6.84 -3.41
N LYS A 87 -7.94 -6.91 -4.39
CA LYS A 87 -8.88 -8.04 -4.52
C LYS A 87 -8.16 -9.37 -4.71
N TYR A 88 -7.13 -9.39 -5.52
CA TYR A 88 -6.31 -10.58 -5.74
C TYR A 88 -5.62 -11.05 -4.45
N LEU A 89 -5.14 -10.11 -3.64
CA LEU A 89 -4.47 -10.41 -2.37
C LEU A 89 -5.46 -10.64 -1.20
N GLY A 90 -6.75 -10.48 -1.43
CA GLY A 90 -7.76 -10.62 -0.38
C GLY A 90 -7.76 -9.45 0.62
N CYS A 91 -7.32 -8.27 0.18
CA CYS A 91 -7.25 -7.06 0.99
C CYS A 91 -8.49 -6.20 0.76
N ASP A 92 -9.16 -5.78 1.82
CA ASP A 92 -10.42 -5.06 1.74
C ASP A 92 -10.28 -3.54 1.61
N SER A 93 -9.09 -3.00 1.84
CA SER A 93 -8.90 -1.56 1.84
C SER A 93 -7.55 -1.15 1.25
N ILE A 94 -7.55 0.00 0.61
CA ILE A 94 -6.35 0.68 0.14
C ILE A 94 -6.35 2.11 0.67
N ILE A 95 -5.14 2.67 0.81
CA ILE A 95 -4.95 4.05 1.27
C ILE A 95 -4.61 4.89 0.06
N VAL A 96 -5.31 5.98 -0.13
CA VAL A 96 -5.00 6.97 -1.17
C VAL A 96 -4.82 8.34 -0.55
N HIS A 97 -3.92 9.14 -1.12
CA HIS A 97 -3.62 10.47 -0.64
C HIS A 97 -4.29 11.52 -1.54
N SER A 98 -4.69 12.63 -0.94
CA SER A 98 -5.41 13.67 -1.69
C SER A 98 -4.48 14.49 -2.56
N ASN A 99 -3.39 14.98 -2.00
CA ASN A 99 -2.51 15.90 -2.73
C ASN A 99 -1.18 16.07 -1.99
N SER A 100 -0.14 16.40 -2.77
CA SER A 100 1.16 16.78 -2.22
C SER A 100 1.21 18.28 -1.98
N ILE A 101 1.92 18.69 -0.94
CA ILE A 101 2.25 20.08 -0.67
C ILE A 101 3.48 20.43 -1.54
N PHE A 102 3.46 21.61 -2.18
CA PHE A 102 4.62 22.07 -2.95
C PHE A 102 5.82 22.32 -2.03
N GLU A 103 7.04 22.31 -2.62
CA GLU A 103 8.29 22.49 -1.85
C GLU A 103 8.31 23.79 -1.02
N ASP A 104 7.60 24.82 -1.43
CA ASP A 104 7.46 26.08 -0.70
C ASP A 104 6.42 26.01 0.45
N GLY A 105 5.84 24.84 0.70
CA GLY A 105 4.84 24.66 1.73
C GLY A 105 3.41 25.04 1.33
N SER A 106 3.20 25.44 0.08
CA SER A 106 1.88 25.79 -0.44
C SER A 106 1.21 24.63 -1.16
N SER A 107 -0.09 24.75 -1.40
CA SER A 107 -0.82 23.88 -2.32
C SER A 107 -1.87 24.71 -3.04
N ASP A 108 -2.26 24.27 -4.22
CA ASP A 108 -3.31 24.95 -4.96
C ASP A 108 -4.68 24.49 -4.46
N TYR A 109 -5.20 25.23 -3.48
CA TYR A 109 -6.49 24.91 -2.87
C TYR A 109 -7.67 25.09 -3.82
N SER A 110 -7.52 25.87 -4.89
CA SER A 110 -8.60 26.04 -5.85
C SER A 110 -8.93 24.76 -6.61
N ASP A 111 -7.91 23.90 -6.81
CA ASP A 111 -8.08 22.62 -7.49
C ASP A 111 -8.52 21.50 -6.53
N GLN A 112 -8.50 21.75 -5.22
CA GLN A 112 -8.89 20.76 -4.20
C GLN A 112 -10.39 20.82 -3.86
N TYR A 113 -11.02 21.92 -4.18
CA TYR A 113 -12.42 22.17 -3.94
C TYR A 113 -13.16 22.45 -5.25
#